data_00aa8b7a3238825332e9f3e083b997b1
#
_entry.id   00aa8b7a3238825332e9f3e083b997b1
#
_cell.length_a   1.000
_cell.length_b   1.000
_cell.length_c   1.000
_cell.angle_alpha   90.00
_cell.angle_beta   90.00
_cell.angle_gamma   90.00
#
_symmetry.space_group_name_H-M   'P 1'
#
loop_
_entity.id
_entity.type
_entity.pdbx_description
1 polymer ?
#
loop_
_entity_poly.entity_id
_entity_poly.type
_entity_poly.pdbx_seq_one_letter_code
_entity_poly.pdbx_strand_id
1 'polypeptide(L)'
;KDVRSCKIKGIAKAEDFCRSLSFWKAETEMRKKKTTSTDIAKAAGVSQSAVSMILNKKYNVSFSKETVEKVEQIAKELGYQPPKRKIRKESRREKLLVVFCSNLTNPYYVMLLQGIETRAKEAGFGLFICNTQRSLKMEERYLRMMPELSPLGIIYTCNPSRCYMEMIEELAKQIPIVVVNNQNEQMSVDAVEIDNSKLGRLMASHLLEL
;
A
#
# COMPACT_ATOMS: atom_id res chain seq x y z
N LYS A 1 3.45 37.46 5.43
CA LYS A 1 2.69 37.99 4.29
C LYS A 1 2.98 37.07 3.13
N ASP A 2 2.06 36.22 2.81
CA ASP A 2 1.96 35.23 1.72
C ASP A 2 3.18 34.35 1.41
N VAL A 3 3.38 33.36 2.27
CA VAL A 3 4.23 32.19 2.02
C VAL A 3 3.37 31.08 1.39
N ARG A 4 2.66 31.36 0.29
CA ARG A 4 1.88 30.36 -0.44
C ARG A 4 2.46 30.16 -1.84
N SER A 5 3.58 29.46 -1.93
CA SER A 5 4.06 28.96 -3.20
C SER A 5 4.55 27.51 -3.05
N CYS A 6 3.65 26.66 -2.56
CA CYS A 6 3.80 25.22 -2.73
C CYS A 6 2.99 24.84 -3.97
N LYS A 7 3.62 24.52 -5.07
CA LYS A 7 2.97 23.96 -6.26
C LYS A 7 2.77 22.48 -6.02
N ILE A 8 1.53 22.08 -5.85
CA ILE A 8 1.15 20.66 -5.89
C ILE A 8 0.83 20.37 -7.35
N LYS A 9 1.73 19.65 -8.05
CA LYS A 9 1.44 19.10 -9.37
C LYS A 9 0.66 17.80 -9.17
N GLY A 10 -0.52 17.68 -9.77
CA GLY A 10 -1.27 16.42 -9.85
C GLY A 10 -2.24 16.11 -8.72
N ILE A 11 -2.33 16.91 -7.67
CA ILE A 11 -3.36 16.72 -6.63
C ILE A 11 -4.45 17.78 -6.83
N ALA A 12 -5.54 17.40 -7.47
CA ALA A 12 -6.81 18.07 -7.26
C ALA A 12 -7.14 17.93 -5.76
N LYS A 13 -7.33 19.04 -5.07
CA LYS A 13 -7.64 19.27 -3.65
C LYS A 13 -7.69 18.02 -2.74
N ALA A 14 -7.28 18.15 -1.48
CA ALA A 14 -7.27 17.05 -0.47
C ALA A 14 -8.60 16.26 -0.37
N GLU A 15 -9.70 16.81 -0.84
CA GLU A 15 -11.01 16.17 -0.98
C GLU A 15 -11.05 15.11 -2.07
N ASP A 16 -10.28 15.25 -3.16
CA ASP A 16 -10.23 14.26 -4.24
C ASP A 16 -9.35 13.05 -3.89
N PHE A 17 -8.37 13.22 -3.01
CA PHE A 17 -7.60 12.10 -2.46
C PHE A 17 -8.50 11.19 -1.59
N CYS A 18 -9.43 11.76 -0.81
CA CYS A 18 -10.45 10.98 -0.11
C CYS A 18 -11.48 10.34 -1.05
N ARG A 19 -11.78 10.96 -2.20
CA ARG A 19 -12.69 10.42 -3.23
C ARG A 19 -12.07 9.26 -4.00
N SER A 20 -10.79 9.29 -4.31
CA SER A 20 -10.11 8.17 -4.96
C SER A 20 -10.12 6.91 -4.09
N LEU A 21 -10.09 7.08 -2.76
CA LEU A 21 -10.26 5.98 -1.81
C LEU A 21 -11.67 5.38 -1.80
N SER A 22 -12.71 6.15 -2.18
CA SER A 22 -14.08 5.65 -2.29
C SER A 22 -14.32 4.92 -3.62
N PHE A 23 -13.62 5.28 -4.69
CA PHE A 23 -13.72 4.61 -5.98
C PHE A 23 -13.25 3.15 -5.93
N TRP A 24 -12.28 2.84 -5.09
CA TRP A 24 -11.79 1.46 -4.86
C TRP A 24 -12.79 0.55 -4.12
N LYS A 25 -13.79 1.11 -3.46
CA LYS A 25 -14.85 0.31 -2.83
C LYS A 25 -15.90 -0.20 -3.82
N ALA A 26 -16.10 0.48 -4.94
CA ALA A 26 -17.18 0.16 -5.88
C ALA A 26 -16.87 -1.01 -6.84
N GLU A 27 -15.60 -1.34 -7.06
CA GLU A 27 -15.21 -2.41 -8.00
C GLU A 27 -15.30 -3.85 -7.42
N THR A 28 -15.65 -3.99 -6.14
CA THR A 28 -15.67 -5.29 -5.45
C THR A 28 -17.02 -6.01 -5.51
N GLU A 29 -18.05 -5.46 -6.08
CA GLU A 29 -19.42 -6.00 -5.96
C GLU A 29 -19.95 -6.87 -7.11
N MET A 30 -19.20 -7.10 -8.19
CA MET A 30 -19.62 -8.06 -9.21
C MET A 30 -18.88 -9.40 -9.10
N ARG A 31 -19.07 -10.11 -7.98
CA ARG A 31 -18.60 -11.51 -7.84
C ARG A 31 -19.73 -12.49 -8.06
N LYS A 32 -19.63 -13.30 -9.13
CA LYS A 32 -20.41 -14.54 -9.30
C LYS A 32 -20.34 -15.37 -8.02
N LYS A 33 -21.51 -15.90 -7.60
CA LYS A 33 -21.67 -16.75 -6.41
C LYS A 33 -20.65 -17.90 -6.42
N LYS A 34 -19.62 -17.80 -5.57
CA LYS A 34 -18.58 -18.83 -5.49
C LYS A 34 -19.10 -20.02 -4.70
N THR A 35 -18.86 -21.22 -5.21
CA THR A 35 -19.13 -22.49 -4.50
C THR A 35 -18.44 -22.48 -3.13
N THR A 36 -19.18 -22.86 -2.10
CA THR A 36 -18.70 -22.88 -0.70
C THR A 36 -18.38 -24.31 -0.24
N SER A 37 -17.59 -24.46 0.84
CA SER A 37 -17.37 -25.77 1.47
C SER A 37 -18.65 -26.43 1.97
N THR A 38 -19.67 -25.63 2.28
CA THR A 38 -21.01 -26.11 2.68
C THR A 38 -21.76 -26.76 1.51
N ASP A 39 -21.56 -26.24 0.30
CA ASP A 39 -22.17 -26.80 -0.91
C ASP A 39 -21.59 -28.18 -1.23
N ILE A 40 -20.24 -28.31 -1.07
CA ILE A 40 -19.56 -29.60 -1.22
C ILE A 40 -19.98 -30.57 -0.13
N ALA A 41 -20.08 -30.13 1.11
CA ALA A 41 -20.54 -30.97 2.23
C ALA A 41 -21.91 -31.58 1.98
N LYS A 42 -22.88 -30.78 1.49
CA LYS A 42 -24.20 -31.23 1.09
C LYS A 42 -24.16 -32.24 -0.06
N ALA A 43 -23.37 -31.95 -1.09
CA ALA A 43 -23.27 -32.84 -2.27
C ALA A 43 -22.53 -34.16 -1.96
N ALA A 44 -21.53 -34.15 -1.08
CA ALA A 44 -20.81 -35.36 -0.68
C ALA A 44 -21.45 -36.16 0.43
N GLY A 45 -22.46 -35.58 1.15
CA GLY A 45 -23.08 -36.21 2.30
C GLY A 45 -22.24 -36.30 3.54
N VAL A 46 -21.29 -35.34 3.72
CA VAL A 46 -20.38 -35.27 4.86
C VAL A 46 -20.47 -33.94 5.59
N SER A 47 -19.87 -33.82 6.78
CA SER A 47 -19.86 -32.56 7.50
C SER A 47 -18.89 -31.53 6.83
N GLN A 48 -19.19 -30.24 7.00
CA GLN A 48 -18.33 -29.16 6.50
C GLN A 48 -16.90 -29.23 7.07
N SER A 49 -16.76 -29.68 8.33
CA SER A 49 -15.47 -29.89 8.98
C SER A 49 -14.68 -31.02 8.29
N ALA A 50 -15.34 -32.12 7.89
CA ALA A 50 -14.71 -33.21 7.13
C ALA A 50 -14.20 -32.70 5.78
N VAL A 51 -15.02 -31.95 5.00
CA VAL A 51 -14.59 -31.33 3.75
C VAL A 51 -13.36 -30.43 3.96
N SER A 52 -13.40 -29.59 5.01
CA SER A 52 -12.28 -28.69 5.31
C SER A 52 -10.99 -29.47 5.67
N MET A 53 -11.08 -30.55 6.42
CA MET A 53 -9.91 -31.38 6.76
C MET A 53 -9.36 -32.11 5.54
N ILE A 54 -10.21 -32.68 4.72
CA ILE A 54 -9.81 -33.41 3.49
C ILE A 54 -9.13 -32.47 2.52
N LEU A 55 -9.74 -31.36 2.15
CA LEU A 55 -9.21 -30.43 1.15
C LEU A 55 -7.96 -29.68 1.62
N ASN A 56 -7.77 -29.48 2.93
CA ASN A 56 -6.57 -28.85 3.50
C ASN A 56 -5.47 -29.87 3.87
N LYS A 57 -5.65 -31.17 3.58
CA LYS A 57 -4.72 -32.26 3.91
C LYS A 57 -4.28 -32.26 5.38
N LYS A 58 -5.15 -31.88 6.29
CA LYS A 58 -4.92 -31.90 7.74
C LYS A 58 -5.49 -33.18 8.34
N TYR A 59 -4.72 -34.24 8.35
CA TYR A 59 -5.13 -35.55 8.82
C TYR A 59 -4.83 -35.76 10.30
N ASN A 60 -5.61 -35.15 11.19
CA ASN A 60 -5.68 -35.62 12.59
C ASN A 60 -6.75 -36.69 12.77
N VAL A 61 -7.49 -37.02 11.71
CA VAL A 61 -8.57 -38.02 11.67
C VAL A 61 -8.44 -38.78 10.35
N SER A 62 -8.46 -40.11 10.40
CA SER A 62 -8.43 -40.94 9.20
C SER A 62 -9.82 -41.00 8.58
N PHE A 63 -9.93 -40.59 7.31
CA PHE A 63 -11.14 -40.75 6.49
C PHE A 63 -10.95 -41.96 5.58
N SER A 64 -12.08 -42.64 5.21
CA SER A 64 -11.99 -43.72 4.20
C SER A 64 -11.53 -43.15 2.85
N LYS A 65 -10.78 -43.94 2.08
CA LYS A 65 -10.32 -43.52 0.74
C LYS A 65 -11.45 -43.08 -0.15
N GLU A 66 -12.58 -43.83 -0.12
CA GLU A 66 -13.80 -43.49 -0.89
C GLU A 66 -14.34 -42.12 -0.54
N THR A 67 -14.37 -41.75 0.76
CA THR A 67 -14.85 -40.43 1.21
C THR A 67 -13.94 -39.30 0.73
N VAL A 68 -12.63 -39.52 0.76
CA VAL A 68 -11.65 -38.54 0.28
C VAL A 68 -11.80 -38.31 -1.21
N GLU A 69 -11.82 -39.38 -2.02
CA GLU A 69 -11.98 -39.30 -3.47
C GLU A 69 -13.29 -38.64 -3.88
N LYS A 70 -14.40 -39.00 -3.22
CA LYS A 70 -15.71 -38.40 -3.45
C LYS A 70 -15.70 -36.88 -3.20
N VAL A 71 -15.13 -36.44 -2.11
CA VAL A 71 -15.06 -35.00 -1.77
C VAL A 71 -14.16 -34.24 -2.75
N GLU A 72 -13.02 -34.80 -3.13
CA GLU A 72 -12.11 -34.18 -4.09
C GLU A 72 -12.72 -34.08 -5.50
N GLN A 73 -13.45 -35.12 -5.93
CA GLN A 73 -14.14 -35.12 -7.22
C GLN A 73 -15.25 -34.07 -7.27
N ILE A 74 -16.12 -34.01 -6.25
CA ILE A 74 -17.19 -33.00 -6.16
C ILE A 74 -16.61 -31.59 -6.10
N ALA A 75 -15.51 -31.39 -5.35
CA ALA A 75 -14.84 -30.09 -5.28
C ALA A 75 -14.31 -29.63 -6.65
N LYS A 76 -13.80 -30.56 -7.44
CA LYS A 76 -13.31 -30.33 -8.81
C LYS A 76 -14.46 -30.03 -9.78
N GLU A 77 -15.55 -30.79 -9.73
CA GLU A 77 -16.73 -30.60 -10.58
C GLU A 77 -17.42 -29.26 -10.32
N LEU A 78 -17.51 -28.83 -9.05
CA LEU A 78 -18.09 -27.56 -8.65
C LEU A 78 -17.12 -26.37 -8.78
N GLY A 79 -15.91 -26.61 -9.30
CA GLY A 79 -14.89 -25.56 -9.47
C GLY A 79 -14.48 -24.90 -8.14
N TYR A 80 -14.55 -25.63 -7.03
CA TYR A 80 -14.21 -25.14 -5.73
C TYR A 80 -12.71 -24.94 -5.61
N GLN A 81 -12.31 -23.69 -5.35
CA GLN A 81 -10.96 -23.41 -4.92
C GLN A 81 -10.99 -23.20 -3.39
N PRO A 82 -10.28 -24.06 -2.61
CA PRO A 82 -10.15 -23.84 -1.19
C PRO A 82 -9.67 -22.39 -0.98
N PRO A 83 -10.30 -21.64 -0.08
CA PRO A 83 -9.84 -20.29 0.19
C PRO A 83 -8.37 -20.41 0.58
N LYS A 84 -7.48 -19.88 -0.27
CA LYS A 84 -6.09 -19.66 0.15
C LYS A 84 -6.22 -19.04 1.51
N ARG A 85 -5.60 -19.62 2.54
CA ARG A 85 -5.66 -19.08 3.89
C ARG A 85 -5.37 -17.60 3.82
N LYS A 86 -6.42 -16.80 3.69
CA LYS A 86 -6.35 -15.41 4.04
C LYS A 86 -6.08 -15.47 5.54
N ILE A 87 -4.81 -15.34 5.92
CA ILE A 87 -4.48 -14.85 7.24
C ILE A 87 -5.54 -13.78 7.47
N ARG A 88 -6.29 -13.84 8.55
CA ARG A 88 -7.37 -12.93 8.92
C ARG A 88 -6.93 -11.46 8.77
N LYS A 89 -6.82 -10.98 7.54
CA LYS A 89 -6.37 -9.62 7.17
C LYS A 89 -7.53 -8.66 6.97
N GLU A 90 -8.79 -9.12 7.11
CA GLU A 90 -9.94 -8.27 6.78
C GLU A 90 -10.63 -7.59 7.98
N SER A 91 -10.22 -7.84 9.24
CA SER A 91 -10.91 -7.18 10.35
C SER A 91 -10.22 -5.94 10.96
N ARG A 92 -9.00 -5.62 10.59
CA ARG A 92 -8.29 -4.35 10.90
C ARG A 92 -7.00 -4.31 10.09
N ARG A 93 -7.06 -4.05 8.79
CA ARG A 93 -5.92 -3.40 8.16
C ARG A 93 -5.85 -2.03 8.82
N GLU A 94 -4.94 -1.86 9.74
CA GLU A 94 -4.59 -0.53 10.19
C GLU A 94 -4.29 0.26 8.93
N LYS A 95 -4.96 1.41 8.79
CA LYS A 95 -4.71 2.29 7.66
C LYS A 95 -3.28 2.76 7.79
N LEU A 96 -2.37 2.18 7.02
CA LEU A 96 -0.94 2.41 7.15
C LEU A 96 -0.44 3.26 6.00
N LEU A 97 0.22 4.37 6.33
CA LEU A 97 1.06 5.13 5.42
C LEU A 97 2.53 4.82 5.70
N VAL A 98 3.32 4.70 4.64
CA VAL A 98 4.77 4.53 4.75
C VAL A 98 5.47 5.81 4.34
N VAL A 99 6.45 6.24 5.10
CA VAL A 99 7.28 7.40 4.79
C VAL A 99 8.73 6.95 4.63
N PHE A 100 9.28 7.14 3.46
CA PHE A 100 10.71 6.98 3.21
C PHE A 100 11.44 8.26 3.59
N CYS A 101 12.44 8.16 4.44
CA CYS A 101 13.21 9.27 4.96
C CYS A 101 14.71 8.96 4.87
N SER A 102 15.49 9.93 4.41
CA SER A 102 16.95 9.75 4.22
C SER A 102 17.72 9.83 5.52
N ASN A 103 17.27 10.65 6.48
CA ASN A 103 17.99 10.86 7.73
C ASN A 103 17.10 11.47 8.81
N LEU A 104 16.91 10.75 9.90
CA LEU A 104 16.11 11.19 11.04
C LEU A 104 16.83 12.18 11.96
N THR A 105 18.13 12.38 11.81
CA THR A 105 18.87 13.36 12.62
C THR A 105 18.82 14.77 12.03
N ASN A 106 18.37 14.92 10.78
CA ASN A 106 18.22 16.24 10.17
C ASN A 106 16.88 16.87 10.59
N PRO A 107 16.89 18.06 11.20
CA PRO A 107 15.68 18.77 11.64
C PRO A 107 14.61 18.94 10.56
N TYR A 108 15.01 19.09 9.31
CA TYR A 108 14.10 19.17 8.17
C TYR A 108 13.16 17.96 8.10
N TYR A 109 13.70 16.74 8.18
CA TYR A 109 12.89 15.54 8.14
C TYR A 109 12.04 15.36 9.39
N VAL A 110 12.54 15.80 10.56
CA VAL A 110 11.77 15.75 11.81
C VAL A 110 10.51 16.62 11.70
N MET A 111 10.64 17.87 11.23
CA MET A 111 9.51 18.76 11.06
C MET A 111 8.52 18.27 9.99
N LEU A 112 9.05 17.73 8.88
CA LEU A 112 8.22 17.15 7.83
C LEU A 112 7.42 15.96 8.36
N LEU A 113 8.06 15.05 9.08
CA LEU A 113 7.43 13.88 9.69
C LEU A 113 6.37 14.27 10.71
N GLN A 114 6.61 15.29 11.54
CA GLN A 114 5.60 15.79 12.49
C GLN A 114 4.33 16.28 11.78
N GLY A 115 4.48 17.01 10.68
CA GLY A 115 3.34 17.46 9.87
C GLY A 115 2.57 16.29 9.25
N ILE A 116 3.30 15.30 8.72
CA ILE A 116 2.71 14.09 8.14
C ILE A 116 1.97 13.30 9.23
N GLU A 117 2.61 13.09 10.39
CA GLU A 117 2.04 12.33 11.50
C GLU A 117 0.76 12.97 12.03
N THR A 118 0.77 14.28 12.26
CA THR A 118 -0.40 15.02 12.72
C THR A 118 -1.58 14.79 11.79
N ARG A 119 -1.38 14.99 10.49
CA ARG A 119 -2.45 14.84 9.50
C ARG A 119 -2.89 13.40 9.31
N ALA A 120 -1.96 12.45 9.34
CA ALA A 120 -2.26 11.03 9.24
C ALA A 120 -3.10 10.56 10.44
N LYS A 121 -2.74 10.96 11.65
CA LYS A 121 -3.47 10.66 12.89
C LYS A 121 -4.90 11.19 12.86
N GLU A 122 -5.11 12.44 12.44
CA GLU A 122 -6.43 13.02 12.28
C GLU A 122 -7.31 12.21 11.30
N ALA A 123 -6.71 11.64 10.26
CA ALA A 123 -7.38 10.81 9.28
C ALA A 123 -7.48 9.32 9.69
N GLY A 124 -6.99 8.96 10.87
CA GLY A 124 -7.01 7.60 11.40
C GLY A 124 -6.03 6.65 10.73
N PHE A 125 -4.88 7.18 10.24
CA PHE A 125 -3.78 6.39 9.68
C PHE A 125 -2.65 6.22 10.69
N GLY A 126 -2.03 5.04 10.71
CA GLY A 126 -0.73 4.80 11.31
C GLY A 126 0.39 5.15 10.35
N LEU A 127 1.57 5.49 10.88
CA LEU A 127 2.77 5.73 10.09
C LEU A 127 3.81 4.63 10.31
N PHE A 128 4.45 4.23 9.23
CA PHE A 128 5.64 3.41 9.25
C PHE A 128 6.78 4.18 8.57
N ILE A 129 7.88 4.41 9.29
CA ILE A 129 9.00 5.22 8.82
C ILE A 129 10.14 4.30 8.37
N CYS A 130 10.50 4.38 7.09
CA CYS A 130 11.65 3.73 6.48
C CYS A 130 12.83 4.69 6.48
N ASN A 131 13.68 4.65 7.50
CA ASN A 131 14.90 5.44 7.54
C ASN A 131 15.99 4.77 6.70
N THR A 132 16.29 5.31 5.54
CA THR A 132 17.26 4.72 4.60
C THR A 132 18.71 5.03 4.97
N GLN A 133 18.96 5.99 5.86
CA GLN A 133 20.28 6.46 6.27
C GLN A 133 21.17 6.82 5.07
N ARG A 134 20.59 7.31 3.98
CA ARG A 134 21.25 7.58 2.69
C ARG A 134 21.92 6.34 2.07
N SER A 135 21.53 5.15 2.48
CA SER A 135 22.05 3.89 1.97
C SER A 135 21.14 3.36 0.87
N LEU A 136 21.67 3.29 -0.36
CA LEU A 136 20.95 2.72 -1.51
C LEU A 136 20.49 1.27 -1.22
N LYS A 137 21.30 0.49 -0.54
CA LYS A 137 20.97 -0.89 -0.17
C LYS A 137 19.77 -0.98 0.78
N MET A 138 19.68 -0.06 1.76
CA MET A 138 18.54 0.00 2.68
C MET A 138 17.28 0.47 1.97
N GLU A 139 17.42 1.45 1.10
CA GLU A 139 16.32 1.96 0.27
C GLU A 139 15.71 0.86 -0.60
N GLU A 140 16.54 0.12 -1.34
CA GLU A 140 16.12 -1.02 -2.14
C GLU A 140 15.41 -2.08 -1.29
N ARG A 141 15.98 -2.41 -0.13
CA ARG A 141 15.38 -3.38 0.79
C ARG A 141 13.97 -2.96 1.21
N TYR A 142 13.78 -1.70 1.57
CA TYR A 142 12.46 -1.19 1.96
C TYR A 142 11.49 -1.17 0.78
N LEU A 143 11.92 -0.74 -0.42
CA LEU A 143 11.08 -0.75 -1.61
C LEU A 143 10.59 -2.17 -1.94
N ARG A 144 11.47 -3.18 -1.85
CA ARG A 144 11.10 -4.58 -2.08
C ARG A 144 10.11 -5.15 -1.05
N MET A 145 10.01 -4.56 0.14
CA MET A 145 9.05 -4.97 1.17
C MET A 145 7.64 -4.41 0.92
N MET A 146 7.49 -3.34 0.14
CA MET A 146 6.21 -2.63 -0.02
C MET A 146 5.08 -3.49 -0.58
N PRO A 147 5.28 -4.38 -1.58
CA PRO A 147 4.22 -5.24 -2.09
C PRO A 147 3.64 -6.19 -1.03
N GLU A 148 4.47 -6.70 -0.12
CA GLU A 148 4.03 -7.58 0.97
C GLU A 148 3.35 -6.80 2.09
N LEU A 149 3.90 -5.63 2.45
CA LEU A 149 3.35 -4.74 3.47
C LEU A 149 2.01 -4.16 3.02
N SER A 150 1.85 -3.93 1.71
CA SER A 150 0.63 -3.39 1.09
C SER A 150 0.08 -2.16 1.83
N PRO A 151 0.85 -1.08 2.00
CA PRO A 151 0.39 0.13 2.64
C PRO A 151 -0.69 0.81 1.78
N LEU A 152 -1.47 1.71 2.38
CA LEU A 152 -2.48 2.48 1.65
C LEU A 152 -1.87 3.66 0.86
N GLY A 153 -0.64 4.04 1.17
CA GLY A 153 0.10 5.06 0.43
C GLY A 153 1.54 5.17 0.91
N ILE A 154 2.38 5.71 0.05
CA ILE A 154 3.80 5.94 0.30
C ILE A 154 4.12 7.42 0.10
N ILE A 155 4.76 8.03 1.07
CA ILE A 155 5.35 9.37 0.97
C ILE A 155 6.86 9.18 0.85
N TYR A 156 7.41 9.53 -0.29
CA TYR A 156 8.81 9.31 -0.58
C TYR A 156 9.58 10.63 -0.51
N THR A 157 10.40 10.80 0.52
CA THR A 157 11.15 12.05 0.77
C THR A 157 12.64 11.93 0.50
N CYS A 158 13.10 10.76 0.07
CA CYS A 158 14.45 10.57 -0.40
C CYS A 158 14.58 11.12 -1.83
N ASN A 159 15.80 11.52 -2.22
CA ASN A 159 16.06 11.81 -3.62
C ASN A 159 16.23 10.47 -4.36
N PRO A 160 15.30 10.06 -5.22
CA PRO A 160 15.39 8.75 -5.85
C PRO A 160 16.62 8.69 -6.75
N SER A 161 17.47 7.70 -6.52
CA SER A 161 18.54 7.41 -7.48
C SER A 161 17.93 6.90 -8.78
N ARG A 162 18.59 7.12 -9.91
CA ARG A 162 18.12 6.63 -11.22
C ARG A 162 17.79 5.13 -11.21
N CYS A 163 18.52 4.36 -10.41
CA CYS A 163 18.34 2.91 -10.29
C CYS A 163 16.97 2.50 -9.70
N TYR A 164 16.32 3.37 -8.93
CA TYR A 164 15.06 3.02 -8.25
C TYR A 164 13.84 3.70 -8.83
N MET A 165 14.00 4.59 -9.81
CA MET A 165 12.88 5.28 -10.46
C MET A 165 11.90 4.29 -11.08
N GLU A 166 12.39 3.34 -11.86
CA GLU A 166 11.56 2.30 -12.46
C GLU A 166 10.83 1.45 -11.40
N MET A 167 11.52 1.15 -10.28
CA MET A 167 10.90 0.39 -9.19
C MET A 167 9.81 1.20 -8.49
N ILE A 168 10.00 2.49 -8.30
CA ILE A 168 9.00 3.39 -7.70
C ILE A 168 7.80 3.53 -8.64
N GLU A 169 8.02 3.70 -9.93
CA GLU A 169 6.95 3.77 -10.94
C GLU A 169 6.14 2.46 -11.03
N GLU A 170 6.81 1.32 -10.94
CA GLU A 170 6.11 0.03 -10.92
C GLU A 170 5.29 -0.15 -9.64
N LEU A 171 5.81 0.26 -8.49
CA LEU A 171 5.05 0.29 -7.24
C LEU A 171 3.86 1.26 -7.30
N ALA A 172 4.02 2.39 -7.97
CA ALA A 172 2.97 3.40 -8.09
C ALA A 172 1.73 2.90 -8.86
N LYS A 173 1.87 1.88 -9.70
CA LYS A 173 0.73 1.21 -10.34
C LYS A 173 -0.17 0.45 -9.36
N GLN A 174 0.33 0.13 -8.18
CA GLN A 174 -0.37 -0.69 -7.19
C GLN A 174 -0.65 0.06 -5.88
N ILE A 175 0.20 1.02 -5.53
CA ILE A 175 0.18 1.78 -4.27
C ILE A 175 0.33 3.26 -4.61
N PRO A 176 -0.56 4.15 -4.15
CA PRO A 176 -0.39 5.59 -4.33
C PRO A 176 0.94 6.08 -3.75
N ILE A 177 1.74 6.78 -4.54
CA ILE A 177 3.04 7.31 -4.13
C ILE A 177 3.07 8.82 -4.37
N VAL A 178 3.51 9.56 -3.37
CA VAL A 178 3.79 11.00 -3.46
C VAL A 178 5.25 11.23 -3.17
N VAL A 179 5.95 11.90 -4.08
CA VAL A 179 7.37 12.25 -3.91
C VAL A 179 7.49 13.71 -3.44
N VAL A 180 8.39 13.97 -2.51
CA VAL A 180 8.64 15.31 -1.99
C VAL A 180 9.95 15.85 -2.55
N ASN A 181 9.92 17.10 -3.07
CA ASN A 181 11.08 17.77 -3.68
C ASN A 181 11.75 16.94 -4.80
N ASN A 182 10.94 16.33 -5.65
CA ASN A 182 11.46 15.62 -6.81
C ASN A 182 11.93 16.61 -7.88
N GLN A 183 13.22 16.68 -8.10
CA GLN A 183 13.81 17.48 -9.18
C GLN A 183 13.76 16.76 -10.54
N ASN A 184 13.21 15.55 -10.58
CA ASN A 184 13.20 14.74 -11.79
C ASN A 184 11.83 14.83 -12.47
N GLU A 185 11.72 15.69 -13.47
CA GLU A 185 10.49 15.91 -14.25
C GLU A 185 10.01 14.68 -15.03
N GLN A 186 10.82 13.62 -15.10
CA GLN A 186 10.55 12.41 -15.89
C GLN A 186 9.71 11.36 -15.12
N MET A 187 9.53 11.50 -13.82
CA MET A 187 8.74 10.54 -13.04
C MET A 187 7.24 10.76 -13.20
N SER A 188 6.52 9.68 -13.50
CA SER A 188 5.05 9.66 -13.64
C SER A 188 4.33 9.43 -12.30
N VAL A 189 4.78 10.07 -11.22
CA VAL A 189 4.18 10.00 -9.88
C VAL A 189 3.83 11.39 -9.37
N ASP A 190 2.84 11.46 -8.46
CA ASP A 190 2.48 12.73 -7.84
C ASP A 190 3.66 13.31 -7.05
N ALA A 191 3.86 14.62 -7.13
CA ALA A 191 4.95 15.29 -6.46
C ALA A 191 4.49 16.54 -5.70
N VAL A 192 5.10 16.77 -4.54
CA VAL A 192 5.01 18.03 -3.80
C VAL A 192 6.35 18.73 -3.88
N GLU A 193 6.38 19.89 -4.49
CA GLU A 193 7.62 20.62 -4.76
C GLU A 193 7.61 22.00 -4.10
N ILE A 194 8.78 22.43 -3.67
CA ILE A 194 9.07 23.79 -3.25
C ILE A 194 9.78 24.49 -4.40
N ASP A 195 9.27 25.67 -4.80
CA ASP A 195 9.94 26.51 -5.80
C ASP A 195 11.21 27.15 -5.20
N ASN A 196 12.28 26.35 -5.12
CA ASN A 196 13.57 26.78 -4.57
C ASN A 196 14.20 27.92 -5.37
N SER A 197 13.93 28.02 -6.67
CA SER A 197 14.42 29.09 -7.51
C SER A 197 13.77 30.44 -7.14
N LYS A 198 12.45 30.43 -6.94
CA LYS A 198 11.72 31.60 -6.47
C LYS A 198 12.14 32.00 -5.07
N LEU A 199 12.31 31.00 -4.17
CA LEU A 199 12.77 31.24 -2.80
C LEU A 199 14.16 31.90 -2.80
N GLY A 200 15.12 31.40 -3.58
CA GLY A 200 16.45 31.97 -3.71
C GLY A 200 16.43 33.40 -4.27
N ARG A 201 15.63 33.66 -5.31
CA ARG A 201 15.46 35.02 -5.85
C ARG A 201 14.90 35.98 -4.81
N LEU A 202 13.87 35.58 -4.06
CA LEU A 202 13.28 36.43 -3.01
C LEU A 202 14.29 36.79 -1.92
N MET A 203 15.11 35.83 -1.47
CA MET A 203 16.15 36.07 -0.47
C MET A 203 17.22 37.04 -0.99
N ALA A 204 17.69 36.83 -2.23
CA ALA A 204 18.68 37.70 -2.84
C ALA A 204 18.14 39.13 -3.07
N SER A 205 16.90 39.25 -3.60
CA SER A 205 16.26 40.57 -3.80
C SER A 205 16.13 41.34 -2.49
N HIS A 206 15.70 40.65 -1.41
CA HIS A 206 15.58 41.32 -0.11
C HIS A 206 16.89 41.86 0.40
N LEU A 207 18.00 41.12 0.23
CA LEU A 207 19.35 41.60 0.63
C LEU A 207 19.85 42.75 -0.24
N LEU A 208 19.46 42.81 -1.50
CA LEU A 208 19.87 43.89 -2.41
C LEU A 208 19.04 45.17 -2.23
N GLU A 209 17.92 45.11 -1.53
CA GLU A 209 17.04 46.25 -1.20
C GLU A 209 17.40 46.90 0.16
N LEU A 210 18.25 46.27 0.98
CA LEU A 210 18.75 46.77 2.26
C LEU A 210 19.96 47.69 2.08
#